data_da471f94e5fa21f7601f067ceefe749e
#
_entry.id   da471f94e5fa21f7601f067ceefe749e
#
_cell.length_a   1.000
_cell.length_b   1.000
_cell.length_c   1.000
_cell.angle_alpha   90.00
_cell.angle_beta   90.00
_cell.angle_gamma   90.00
#
_symmetry.space_group_name_H-M   'P 1'
#
loop_
_entity.id
_entity.type
_entity.pdbx_description
1 polymer ?
#
loop_
_entity_poly.entity_id
_entity_poly.type
_entity_poly.pdbx_seq_one_letter_code
_entity_poly.pdbx_strand_id
1 'polypeptide(L)'
;MLREDGTLIERARGTPQGGVVSPILANLFLHYTFDLWMARTFPHLRWCRYADDGLVHCRSEREARIVWEALTLRMAECRLELHPTKTKIVYCRDYRRTGNFENVAFDFLGYCFRPRTVKGPRSQNLFCGYTPAVSKSSVKISETRAFHDDSGVAGYLRLQGFAGDR
;
A
#
# COMPACT_ATOMS: atom_id res chain seq x y z
N MET A 1 21.18 -10.86 -20.43
CA MET A 1 20.24 -11.99 -20.29
C MET A 1 20.37 -12.83 -21.55
N LEU A 2 20.60 -14.12 -21.42
CA LEU A 2 20.68 -15.01 -22.57
C LEU A 2 19.24 -15.47 -22.89
N ARG A 3 18.79 -15.25 -24.12
CA ARG A 3 17.55 -15.86 -24.61
C ARG A 3 17.76 -17.32 -24.96
N GLU A 4 16.68 -18.08 -25.10
CA GLU A 4 16.74 -19.48 -25.53
C GLU A 4 17.38 -19.66 -26.92
N ASP A 5 17.38 -18.60 -27.74
CA ASP A 5 18.04 -18.53 -29.06
C ASP A 5 19.55 -18.17 -29.00
N GLY A 6 20.11 -18.00 -27.78
CA GLY A 6 21.51 -17.66 -27.57
C GLY A 6 21.85 -16.17 -27.70
N THR A 7 20.87 -15.29 -27.97
CA THR A 7 21.12 -13.84 -28.06
C THR A 7 21.29 -13.21 -26.70
N LEU A 8 22.33 -12.38 -26.55
CA LEU A 8 22.59 -11.55 -25.37
C LEU A 8 21.79 -10.25 -25.48
N ILE A 9 20.82 -10.07 -24.58
CA ILE A 9 20.14 -8.78 -24.42
C ILE A 9 20.81 -8.00 -23.29
N GLU A 10 21.33 -6.83 -23.62
CA GLU A 10 21.79 -5.87 -22.64
C GLU A 10 20.60 -5.28 -21.88
N ARG A 11 20.58 -5.45 -20.55
CA ARG A 11 19.55 -4.86 -19.72
C ARG A 11 19.99 -3.48 -19.27
N ALA A 12 19.24 -2.48 -19.68
CA ALA A 12 19.44 -1.10 -19.26
C ALA A 12 18.75 -0.76 -17.94
N ARG A 13 17.82 -1.61 -17.43
CA ARG A 13 17.01 -1.34 -16.24
C ARG A 13 16.64 -2.61 -15.48
N GLY A 14 16.48 -2.47 -14.16
CA GLY A 14 15.98 -3.51 -13.26
C GLY A 14 16.96 -4.64 -12.95
N THR A 15 16.53 -5.57 -12.12
CA THR A 15 17.28 -6.78 -11.77
C THR A 15 16.60 -8.02 -12.38
N PRO A 16 17.34 -9.10 -12.68
CA PRO A 16 16.74 -10.33 -13.22
C PRO A 16 15.68 -10.90 -12.26
N GLN A 17 14.52 -11.27 -12.79
CA GLN A 17 13.54 -12.03 -12.01
C GLN A 17 14.11 -13.40 -11.66
N GLY A 18 13.90 -13.83 -10.39
CA GLY A 18 14.42 -15.11 -9.89
C GLY A 18 15.85 -15.08 -9.35
N GLY A 19 16.55 -13.94 -9.43
CA GLY A 19 17.87 -13.80 -8.79
C GLY A 19 17.75 -13.71 -7.27
N VAL A 20 18.58 -14.46 -6.53
CA VAL A 20 18.58 -14.50 -5.04
C VAL A 20 18.80 -13.12 -4.43
N VAL A 21 19.61 -12.27 -5.06
CA VAL A 21 19.97 -10.93 -4.57
C VAL A 21 18.96 -9.86 -5.01
N SER A 22 18.17 -10.11 -6.05
CA SER A 22 17.23 -9.13 -6.61
C SER A 22 16.25 -8.54 -5.59
N PRO A 23 15.61 -9.33 -4.69
CA PRO A 23 14.71 -8.79 -3.67
C PRO A 23 15.43 -7.88 -2.66
N ILE A 24 16.67 -8.20 -2.31
CA ILE A 24 17.49 -7.44 -1.37
C ILE A 24 17.82 -6.08 -1.98
N LEU A 25 18.30 -6.06 -3.22
CA LEU A 25 18.63 -4.82 -3.94
C LEU A 25 17.38 -3.95 -4.16
N ALA A 26 16.25 -4.56 -4.52
CA ALA A 26 14.98 -3.84 -4.68
C ALA A 26 14.54 -3.21 -3.35
N ASN A 27 14.60 -3.95 -2.25
CA ASN A 27 14.26 -3.41 -0.93
C ASN A 27 15.24 -2.31 -0.47
N LEU A 28 16.52 -2.47 -0.71
CA LEU A 28 17.52 -1.44 -0.42
C LEU A 28 17.26 -0.16 -1.22
N PHE A 29 16.97 -0.30 -2.51
CA PHE A 29 16.65 0.83 -3.37
C PHE A 29 15.38 1.56 -2.89
N LEU A 30 14.31 0.82 -2.58
CA LEU A 30 13.07 1.39 -2.05
C LEU A 30 13.25 2.00 -0.66
N HIS A 31 14.17 1.48 0.15
CA HIS A 31 14.51 2.10 1.42
C HIS A 31 15.01 3.54 1.24
N TYR A 32 15.91 3.78 0.29
CA TYR A 32 16.40 5.13 0.01
C TYR A 32 15.39 5.99 -0.75
N THR A 33 14.66 5.40 -1.67
CA THR A 33 13.72 6.11 -2.52
C THR A 33 12.46 6.51 -1.80
N PHE A 34 11.91 5.61 -1.01
CA PHE A 34 10.63 5.77 -0.32
C PHE A 34 10.79 5.96 1.19
N ASP A 35 11.39 4.99 1.92
CA ASP A 35 11.34 4.98 3.39
C ASP A 35 12.04 6.21 4.00
N LEU A 36 13.29 6.47 3.64
CA LEU A 36 14.03 7.62 4.14
C LEU A 36 13.48 8.94 3.63
N TRP A 37 12.99 8.96 2.39
CA TRP A 37 12.36 10.16 1.84
C TRP A 37 11.06 10.49 2.57
N MET A 38 10.17 9.53 2.82
CA MET A 38 8.96 9.72 3.61
C MET A 38 9.27 10.23 5.02
N ALA A 39 10.24 9.60 5.70
CA ALA A 39 10.62 10.00 7.06
C ALA A 39 11.14 11.44 7.13
N ARG A 40 11.79 11.94 6.08
CA ARG A 40 12.34 13.30 6.01
C ARG A 40 11.32 14.34 5.54
N THR A 41 10.53 13.99 4.53
CA THR A 41 9.59 14.94 3.88
C THR A 41 8.27 15.03 4.64
N PHE A 42 7.79 13.92 5.19
CA PHE A 42 6.52 13.82 5.91
C PHE A 42 6.68 13.15 7.29
N PRO A 43 7.50 13.71 8.20
CA PRO A 43 7.82 13.09 9.49
C PRO A 43 6.60 12.92 10.41
N HIS A 44 5.52 13.66 10.16
CA HIS A 44 4.26 13.62 10.92
C HIS A 44 3.29 12.54 10.42
N LEU A 45 3.53 11.96 9.25
CA LEU A 45 2.69 10.91 8.69
C LEU A 45 3.17 9.52 9.12
N ARG A 46 2.21 8.65 9.37
CA ARG A 46 2.49 7.22 9.56
C ARG A 46 2.38 6.51 8.23
N TRP A 47 3.30 5.63 7.98
CA TRP A 47 3.33 4.81 6.78
C TRP A 47 3.93 3.44 7.07
N CYS A 48 3.63 2.49 6.21
CA CYS A 48 4.28 1.19 6.21
C CYS A 48 4.51 0.72 4.77
N ARG A 49 5.55 -0.07 4.57
CA ARG A 49 5.87 -0.68 3.28
C ARG A 49 6.24 -2.15 3.47
N TYR A 50 5.77 -2.97 2.57
CA TYR A 50 6.18 -4.36 2.43
C TYR A 50 6.50 -4.62 0.96
N ALA A 51 7.79 -4.86 0.66
CA ALA A 51 8.31 -4.92 -0.69
C ALA A 51 7.91 -3.69 -1.52
N ASP A 52 7.12 -3.85 -2.56
CA ASP A 52 6.58 -2.81 -3.43
C ASP A 52 5.19 -2.30 -3.01
N ASP A 53 4.57 -2.90 -2.01
CA ASP A 53 3.29 -2.45 -1.46
C ASP A 53 3.52 -1.45 -0.32
N GLY A 54 2.92 -0.27 -0.40
CA GLY A 54 3.00 0.78 0.60
C GLY A 54 1.64 1.32 1.01
N LEU A 55 1.54 1.76 2.25
CA LEU A 55 0.39 2.47 2.80
C LEU A 55 0.86 3.74 3.49
N VAL A 56 0.17 4.85 3.25
CA VAL A 56 0.40 6.11 3.95
C VAL A 56 -0.91 6.56 4.60
N HIS A 57 -0.86 6.86 5.90
CA HIS A 57 -1.99 7.33 6.67
C HIS A 57 -2.10 8.85 6.58
N CYS A 58 -3.17 9.34 6.02
CA CYS A 58 -3.45 10.76 5.87
C CYS A 58 -4.70 11.13 6.68
N ARG A 59 -4.71 12.33 7.26
CA ARG A 59 -5.84 12.83 8.05
C ARG A 59 -6.97 13.36 7.17
N SER A 60 -6.67 13.73 5.94
CA SER A 60 -7.63 14.28 4.99
C SER A 60 -7.29 13.86 3.55
N GLU A 61 -8.28 13.94 2.66
CA GLU A 61 -8.07 13.74 1.22
C GLU A 61 -7.07 14.76 0.65
N ARG A 62 -7.13 16.02 1.11
CA ARG A 62 -6.19 17.07 0.69
C ARG A 62 -4.74 16.67 1.01
N GLU A 63 -4.50 16.19 2.21
CA GLU A 63 -3.18 15.70 2.62
C GLU A 63 -2.74 14.49 1.77
N ALA A 64 -3.65 13.55 1.52
CA ALA A 64 -3.37 12.39 0.67
C ALA A 64 -3.00 12.80 -0.77
N ARG A 65 -3.65 13.82 -1.33
CA ARG A 65 -3.32 14.37 -2.67
C ARG A 65 -1.94 15.02 -2.70
N ILE A 66 -1.60 15.81 -1.68
CA ILE A 66 -0.26 16.43 -1.54
C ILE A 66 0.82 15.33 -1.50
N VAL A 67 0.61 14.28 -0.69
CA VAL A 67 1.55 13.16 -0.61
C VAL A 67 1.65 12.43 -1.94
N TRP A 68 0.53 12.20 -2.63
CA TRP A 68 0.51 11.55 -3.94
C TRP A 68 1.33 12.31 -4.98
N GLU A 69 1.09 13.61 -5.10
CA GLU A 69 1.83 14.47 -6.04
C GLU A 69 3.33 14.48 -5.74
N ALA A 70 3.70 14.71 -4.48
CA ALA A 70 5.10 14.71 -4.06
C ALA A 70 5.77 13.35 -4.29
N LEU A 71 5.06 12.26 -4.01
CA LEU A 71 5.56 10.91 -4.22
C LEU A 71 5.70 10.57 -5.71
N THR A 72 4.76 11.03 -6.55
CA THR A 72 4.86 10.86 -8.01
C THR A 72 6.12 11.51 -8.56
N LEU A 73 6.41 12.73 -8.14
CA LEU A 73 7.64 13.44 -8.52
C LEU A 73 8.88 12.68 -8.01
N ARG A 74 8.87 12.24 -6.75
CA ARG A 74 9.99 11.49 -6.18
C ARG A 74 10.27 10.18 -6.90
N MET A 75 9.22 9.44 -7.27
CA MET A 75 9.37 8.20 -8.03
C MET A 75 9.96 8.46 -9.41
N ALA A 76 9.49 9.50 -10.10
CA ALA A 76 10.03 9.90 -11.40
C ALA A 76 11.52 10.27 -11.34
N GLU A 77 11.97 11.01 -10.30
CA GLU A 77 13.39 11.29 -10.04
C GLU A 77 14.22 10.00 -9.94
N CYS A 78 13.65 8.97 -9.33
CA CYS A 78 14.30 7.67 -9.16
C CYS A 78 14.08 6.71 -10.33
N ARG A 79 13.49 7.19 -11.44
CA ARG A 79 13.13 6.39 -12.62
C ARG A 79 12.17 5.23 -12.31
N LEU A 80 11.29 5.47 -11.35
CA LEU A 80 10.17 4.60 -11.00
C LEU A 80 8.86 5.30 -11.34
N GLU A 81 7.81 4.51 -11.44
CA GLU A 81 6.45 5.00 -11.67
C GLU A 81 5.49 4.39 -10.66
N LEU A 82 4.55 5.19 -10.18
CA LEU A 82 3.42 4.67 -9.39
C LEU A 82 2.46 3.94 -10.31
N HIS A 83 2.01 2.76 -9.89
CA HIS A 83 1.10 1.97 -10.72
C HIS A 83 -0.25 2.69 -10.89
N PRO A 84 -0.64 3.06 -12.14
CA PRO A 84 -1.75 4.00 -12.38
C PRO A 84 -3.11 3.50 -11.88
N THR A 85 -3.37 2.20 -11.90
CA THR A 85 -4.66 1.63 -11.49
C THR A 85 -4.67 1.08 -10.07
N LYS A 86 -3.50 0.74 -9.51
CA LYS A 86 -3.39 0.15 -8.17
C LYS A 86 -3.13 1.19 -7.09
N THR A 87 -2.49 2.32 -7.42
CA THR A 87 -2.33 3.44 -6.50
C THR A 87 -3.66 4.16 -6.34
N LYS A 88 -4.16 4.28 -5.11
CA LYS A 88 -5.50 4.83 -4.83
C LYS A 88 -5.51 5.58 -3.51
N ILE A 89 -6.28 6.66 -3.46
CA ILE A 89 -6.72 7.27 -2.21
C ILE A 89 -7.97 6.50 -1.75
N VAL A 90 -7.94 5.98 -0.53
CA VAL A 90 -9.04 5.22 0.04
C VAL A 90 -9.60 5.96 1.25
N TYR A 91 -10.91 6.16 1.25
CA TYR A 91 -11.61 6.78 2.36
C TYR A 91 -11.98 5.75 3.42
N CYS A 92 -11.40 5.90 4.61
CA CYS A 92 -11.69 5.02 5.74
C CYS A 92 -12.90 5.54 6.51
N ARG A 93 -14.06 5.04 6.11
CA ARG A 93 -15.35 5.40 6.73
C ARG A 93 -15.48 4.76 8.11
N ASP A 94 -15.75 5.57 9.11
CA ASP A 94 -16.13 5.15 10.45
C ASP A 94 -17.49 5.76 10.86
N TYR A 95 -17.91 5.57 12.11
CA TYR A 95 -19.20 6.09 12.62
C TYR A 95 -19.26 7.63 12.70
N ARG A 96 -18.13 8.32 12.67
CA ARG A 96 -18.02 9.79 12.72
C ARG A 96 -17.92 10.41 11.33
N ARG A 97 -17.66 9.62 10.30
CA ARG A 97 -17.38 10.08 8.96
C ARG A 97 -18.44 9.61 8.01
N THR A 98 -19.24 10.58 7.55
CA THR A 98 -20.27 10.36 6.53
C THR A 98 -19.77 10.96 5.23
N GLY A 99 -19.77 10.19 4.17
CA GLY A 99 -19.38 10.62 2.83
C GLY A 99 -19.52 9.46 1.85
N ASN A 100 -19.76 9.79 0.60
CA ASN A 100 -19.80 8.81 -0.47
C ASN A 100 -18.54 8.99 -1.32
N PHE A 101 -17.64 8.02 -1.25
CA PHE A 101 -16.37 8.01 -1.96
C PHE A 101 -16.25 6.74 -2.78
N GLU A 102 -15.58 6.85 -3.91
CA GLU A 102 -15.40 5.74 -4.83
C GLU A 102 -14.64 4.56 -4.21
N ASN A 103 -13.54 4.86 -3.53
CA ASN A 103 -12.70 3.84 -2.91
C ASN A 103 -12.87 3.87 -1.40
N VAL A 104 -13.52 2.86 -0.84
CA VAL A 104 -13.77 2.70 0.60
C VAL A 104 -13.14 1.42 1.17
N ALA A 105 -12.42 0.67 0.35
CA ALA A 105 -11.79 -0.58 0.75
C ALA A 105 -10.47 -0.78 0.01
N PHE A 106 -9.54 -1.49 0.66
CA PHE A 106 -8.29 -1.93 0.04
C PHE A 106 -7.84 -3.27 0.63
N ASP A 107 -7.05 -4.00 -0.14
CA ASP A 107 -6.40 -5.21 0.32
C ASP A 107 -4.92 -4.93 0.58
N PHE A 108 -4.37 -5.44 1.69
CA PHE A 108 -2.97 -5.32 2.04
C PHE A 108 -2.53 -6.58 2.77
N LEU A 109 -1.44 -7.18 2.33
CA LEU A 109 -0.87 -8.42 2.90
C LEU A 109 -1.89 -9.54 3.13
N GLY A 110 -2.81 -9.72 2.20
CA GLY A 110 -3.83 -10.75 2.28
C GLY A 110 -5.05 -10.41 3.15
N TYR A 111 -5.12 -9.21 3.69
CA TYR A 111 -6.26 -8.71 4.45
C TYR A 111 -7.01 -7.64 3.65
N CYS A 112 -8.35 -7.71 3.70
CA CYS A 112 -9.24 -6.69 3.15
C CYS A 112 -9.68 -5.73 4.25
N PHE A 113 -9.29 -4.48 4.13
CA PHE A 113 -9.67 -3.38 5.02
C PHE A 113 -10.89 -2.67 4.44
N ARG A 114 -12.00 -2.64 5.17
CA ARG A 114 -13.24 -1.98 4.75
C ARG A 114 -14.13 -1.60 5.94
N PRO A 115 -15.11 -0.69 5.74
CA PRO A 115 -16.13 -0.41 6.75
C PRO A 115 -16.93 -1.68 7.07
N ARG A 116 -17.16 -1.96 8.35
CA ARG A 116 -17.97 -3.07 8.84
C ARG A 116 -18.79 -2.64 10.04
N THR A 117 -19.94 -3.23 10.19
CA THR A 117 -20.72 -3.09 11.43
C THR A 117 -20.06 -3.97 12.50
N VAL A 118 -19.61 -3.35 13.56
CA VAL A 118 -19.00 -4.02 14.72
C VAL A 118 -19.79 -3.72 15.98
N LYS A 119 -19.77 -4.65 16.92
CA LYS A 119 -20.42 -4.51 18.21
C LYS A 119 -19.42 -4.00 19.22
N GLY A 120 -19.80 -2.99 19.99
CA GLY A 120 -18.93 -2.42 21.02
C GLY A 120 -18.61 -3.45 22.12
N PRO A 121 -17.37 -3.47 22.65
CA PRO A 121 -16.95 -4.45 23.65
C PRO A 121 -17.68 -4.30 24.97
N ARG A 122 -18.19 -3.11 25.29
CA ARG A 122 -18.89 -2.78 26.55
C ARG A 122 -20.36 -2.38 26.37
N SER A 123 -20.81 -2.22 25.13
CA SER A 123 -22.18 -1.84 24.82
C SER A 123 -22.76 -2.76 23.75
N GLN A 124 -24.07 -3.01 23.81
CA GLN A 124 -24.79 -3.75 22.76
C GLN A 124 -24.92 -2.93 21.43
N ASN A 125 -24.41 -1.69 21.44
CA ASN A 125 -24.57 -0.79 20.31
C ASN A 125 -23.70 -1.22 19.13
N LEU A 126 -24.31 -1.23 17.95
CA LEU A 126 -23.63 -1.46 16.68
C LEU A 126 -23.08 -0.13 16.17
N PHE A 127 -21.84 -0.12 15.75
CA PHE A 127 -21.23 1.04 15.11
C PHE A 127 -20.44 0.62 13.86
N CYS A 128 -20.20 1.56 12.96
CA CYS A 128 -19.36 1.34 11.79
C CYS A 128 -17.89 1.52 12.20
N GLY A 129 -17.13 0.43 12.17
CA GLY A 129 -15.68 0.43 12.34
C GLY A 129 -14.97 0.10 11.02
N TYR A 130 -13.72 0.51 10.90
CA TYR A 130 -12.87 0.16 9.75
C TYR A 130 -11.92 -0.96 10.17
N THR A 131 -12.25 -2.20 9.79
CA THR A 131 -11.56 -3.38 10.33
C THR A 131 -11.00 -4.28 9.23
N PRO A 132 -9.85 -4.95 9.48
CA PRO A 132 -9.33 -5.98 8.59
C PRO A 132 -10.16 -7.27 8.65
N ALA A 133 -10.20 -7.99 7.56
CA ALA A 133 -10.57 -9.39 7.51
C ALA A 133 -9.76 -10.06 6.40
N VAL A 134 -9.60 -11.36 6.48
CA VAL A 134 -8.91 -12.14 5.45
C VAL A 134 -9.55 -11.84 4.09
N SER A 135 -8.73 -11.51 3.09
CA SER A 135 -9.22 -11.25 1.74
C SER A 135 -9.76 -12.51 1.09
N LYS A 136 -10.70 -12.38 0.15
CA LYS A 136 -11.26 -13.54 -0.57
C LYS A 136 -10.20 -14.35 -1.31
N SER A 137 -9.12 -13.70 -1.74
CA SER A 137 -7.98 -14.35 -2.39
C SER A 137 -7.14 -15.17 -1.40
N SER A 138 -7.07 -14.74 -0.15
CA SER A 138 -6.27 -15.40 0.90
C SER A 138 -7.02 -16.52 1.61
N VAL A 139 -8.37 -16.50 1.63
CA VAL A 139 -9.21 -17.60 2.19
C VAL A 139 -8.95 -18.94 1.50
N LYS A 140 -8.46 -18.94 0.26
CA LYS A 140 -8.01 -20.16 -0.42
C LYS A 140 -6.74 -20.78 0.18
N ILE A 141 -6.04 -20.11 1.10
CA ILE A 141 -4.71 -20.53 1.57
C ILE A 141 -4.66 -20.87 3.07
N SER A 142 -5.54 -20.37 3.95
CA SER A 142 -5.47 -20.69 5.38
C SER A 142 -6.66 -20.15 6.19
N GLU A 143 -7.34 -21.02 6.89
CA GLU A 143 -8.12 -20.70 8.08
C GLU A 143 -7.13 -20.37 9.22
N THR A 144 -7.13 -19.13 9.75
CA THR A 144 -6.91 -18.81 11.17
C THR A 144 -6.36 -17.42 11.46
N ARG A 145 -7.00 -16.78 12.44
CA ARG A 145 -6.62 -15.69 13.38
C ARG A 145 -6.91 -14.24 13.01
N ALA A 146 -7.83 -13.69 13.79
CA ALA A 146 -8.16 -12.27 13.90
C ALA A 146 -7.21 -11.55 14.86
N PHE A 147 -6.78 -10.33 14.49
CA PHE A 147 -6.18 -9.36 15.41
C PHE A 147 -7.02 -8.09 15.47
N HIS A 148 -7.20 -7.57 16.68
CA HIS A 148 -7.84 -6.28 16.98
C HIS A 148 -6.76 -5.20 17.05
N ASP A 149 -6.97 -4.10 16.34
CA ASP A 149 -6.23 -2.85 16.57
C ASP A 149 -7.19 -1.66 16.45
N ASP A 150 -7.17 -0.82 17.50
CA ASP A 150 -8.11 0.28 17.77
C ASP A 150 -7.48 1.64 17.40
N SER A 151 -7.00 1.80 16.17
CA SER A 151 -6.49 3.09 15.69
C SER A 151 -7.38 3.68 14.59
N GLY A 152 -8.11 4.73 14.94
CA GLY A 152 -8.98 5.47 14.02
C GLY A 152 -8.17 6.17 12.91
N VAL A 153 -8.23 5.64 11.71
CA VAL A 153 -7.46 6.11 10.56
C VAL A 153 -8.33 6.88 9.59
N ALA A 154 -7.83 8.04 9.17
CA ALA A 154 -8.58 8.99 8.35
C ALA A 154 -8.58 8.67 6.84
N GLY A 155 -7.55 8.01 6.34
CA GLY A 155 -7.42 7.61 4.92
C GLY A 155 -6.11 6.89 4.68
N TYR A 156 -6.07 6.06 3.65
CA TYR A 156 -4.86 5.37 3.21
C TYR A 156 -4.56 5.72 1.76
N LEU A 157 -3.34 6.11 1.48
CA LEU A 157 -2.77 6.06 0.15
C LEU A 157 -2.14 4.68 -0.02
N ARG A 158 -2.74 3.84 -0.86
CA ARG A 158 -2.16 2.56 -1.22
C ARG A 158 -1.23 2.74 -2.40
N LEU A 159 0.02 2.36 -2.20
CA LEU A 159 1.01 2.24 -3.24
C LEU A 159 1.12 0.75 -3.56
N GLN A 160 0.84 0.33 -4.79
CA GLN A 160 1.07 -1.05 -5.23
C GLN A 160 1.88 -1.04 -6.51
N GLY A 161 2.98 -1.80 -6.47
CA GLY A 161 3.77 -2.14 -7.63
C GLY A 161 4.44 -0.94 -8.29
N PHE A 162 5.72 -0.77 -8.08
CA PHE A 162 6.51 0.09 -8.96
C PHE A 162 6.62 -0.63 -10.30
N ALA A 163 6.02 -0.06 -11.34
CA ALA A 163 6.14 -0.58 -12.70
C ALA A 163 7.61 -0.42 -13.16
N GLY A 164 8.39 -1.46 -12.93
CA GLY A 164 9.58 -1.69 -13.74
C GLY A 164 9.08 -2.40 -15.00
N ASP A 165 9.35 -1.86 -16.17
CA ASP A 165 8.99 -2.46 -17.43
C ASP A 165 9.27 -3.98 -17.45
N ARG A 166 8.24 -4.72 -17.85
CA ARG A 166 8.32 -6.16 -18.14
C ARG A 166 9.14 -6.40 -19.38
#